data_eb43695972e300cddbdc13296d9a5233
#
_entry.id   eb43695972e300cddbdc13296d9a5233
#
_cell.length_a   1.000
_cell.length_b   1.000
_cell.length_c   1.000
_cell.angle_alpha   90.00
_cell.angle_beta   90.00
_cell.angle_gamma   90.00
#
_symmetry.space_group_name_H-M   'P 1'
#
loop_
_entity.id
_entity.type
_entity.pdbx_description
1 polymer ?
#
loop_
_entity_poly.entity_id
_entity_poly.type
_entity_poly.pdbx_seq_one_letter_code
_entity_poly.pdbx_strand_id
1 'polypeptide(L)'
;MDAAIAYAREHRARFLDDLREFLRIPSVSTAPERAGDVARAAQWIASHLQALGFATRVDPTERHPIVRADWLQAPGAPTVLCYAHYDVQPPEPL
;
A
#
# COMPACT_ATOMS: atom_id res chain seq x y z
N MET A 1 6.41 -20.01 8.64
CA MET A 1 7.18 -19.13 7.74
C MET A 1 7.44 -19.74 6.39
N ASP A 2 7.79 -21.02 6.33
CA ASP A 2 8.05 -21.71 5.05
C ASP A 2 6.85 -21.67 4.10
N ALA A 3 5.63 -21.82 4.63
CA ALA A 3 4.41 -21.76 3.82
C ALA A 3 4.21 -20.35 3.20
N ALA A 4 4.54 -19.29 3.93
CA ALA A 4 4.43 -17.93 3.43
C ALA A 4 5.44 -17.66 2.32
N ILE A 5 6.67 -18.16 2.48
CA ILE A 5 7.72 -18.01 1.48
C ILE A 5 7.35 -18.79 0.21
N ALA A 6 6.85 -20.01 0.36
CA ALA A 6 6.39 -20.84 -0.77
C ALA A 6 5.26 -20.15 -1.52
N TYR A 7 4.29 -19.58 -0.80
CA TYR A 7 3.19 -18.84 -1.39
C TYR A 7 3.69 -17.63 -2.19
N ALA A 8 4.63 -16.89 -1.63
CA ALA A 8 5.20 -15.73 -2.30
C ALA A 8 5.92 -16.11 -3.60
N ARG A 9 6.65 -17.20 -3.61
CA ARG A 9 7.34 -17.71 -4.79
C ARG A 9 6.36 -18.19 -5.86
N GLU A 10 5.34 -18.91 -5.46
CA GLU A 10 4.32 -19.45 -6.35
C GLU A 10 3.51 -18.32 -7.02
N HIS A 11 3.25 -17.23 -6.32
CA HIS A 11 2.43 -16.12 -6.80
C HIS A 11 3.25 -14.90 -7.23
N ARG A 12 4.54 -15.10 -7.49
CA ARG A 12 5.47 -14.01 -7.83
C ARG A 12 4.98 -13.15 -8.99
N ALA A 13 4.48 -13.76 -10.05
CA ALA A 13 4.00 -13.04 -11.23
C ALA A 13 2.84 -12.10 -10.88
N ARG A 14 1.91 -12.56 -10.05
CA ARG A 14 0.78 -11.76 -9.59
C ARG A 14 1.24 -10.58 -8.75
N PHE A 15 2.19 -10.80 -7.85
CA PHE A 15 2.72 -9.71 -7.02
C PHE A 15 3.43 -8.65 -7.84
N LEU A 16 4.16 -9.06 -8.88
CA LEU A 16 4.79 -8.10 -9.79
C LEU A 16 3.76 -7.31 -10.59
N ASP A 17 2.68 -7.95 -11.01
CA ASP A 17 1.60 -7.27 -11.73
C ASP A 17 0.88 -6.27 -10.82
N ASP A 18 0.64 -6.63 -9.56
CA ASP A 18 0.06 -5.72 -8.57
C ASP A 18 0.95 -4.50 -8.35
N LEU A 19 2.26 -4.72 -8.23
CA LEU A 19 3.22 -3.63 -8.07
C LEU A 19 3.22 -2.71 -9.30
N ARG A 20 3.19 -3.27 -10.50
CA ARG A 20 3.13 -2.49 -11.73
C ARG A 20 1.87 -1.65 -11.81
N GLU A 21 0.73 -2.23 -11.44
CA GLU A 21 -0.54 -1.50 -11.40
C GLU A 21 -0.47 -0.33 -10.43
N PHE A 22 0.06 -0.56 -9.23
CA PHE A 22 0.24 0.49 -8.24
C PHE A 22 1.17 1.61 -8.74
N LEU A 23 2.28 1.24 -9.36
CA LEU A 23 3.27 2.21 -9.86
C LEU A 23 2.78 3.03 -11.06
N ARG A 24 1.70 2.64 -11.73
CA ARG A 24 1.08 3.43 -12.78
C ARG A 24 0.34 4.64 -12.24
N ILE A 25 0.06 4.67 -10.95
CA ILE A 25 -0.56 5.82 -10.30
C ILE A 25 0.55 6.85 -10.03
N PRO A 26 0.54 8.02 -10.66
CA PRO A 26 1.62 9.00 -10.47
C PRO A 26 1.46 9.76 -9.15
N SER A 27 1.66 9.07 -8.05
CA SER A 27 1.45 9.56 -6.69
C SER A 27 2.59 10.44 -6.21
N VAL A 28 2.90 11.49 -6.97
CA VAL A 28 3.97 12.44 -6.65
C VAL A 28 3.50 13.40 -5.58
N SER A 29 3.88 13.17 -4.34
CA SER A 29 3.36 13.90 -3.18
C SER A 29 3.81 15.36 -3.12
N THR A 30 4.93 15.69 -3.77
CA THR A 30 5.46 17.05 -3.79
C THR A 30 4.84 17.94 -4.88
N ALA A 31 4.03 17.36 -5.77
CA ALA A 31 3.38 18.08 -6.87
C ALA A 31 1.91 18.35 -6.51
N PRO A 32 1.52 19.62 -6.24
CA PRO A 32 0.13 19.92 -5.88
C PRO A 32 -0.91 19.45 -6.90
N GLU A 33 -0.57 19.46 -8.18
CA GLU A 33 -1.43 18.98 -9.26
C GLU A 33 -1.63 17.46 -9.24
N ARG A 34 -0.82 16.74 -8.45
CA ARG A 34 -0.91 15.28 -8.28
C ARG A 34 -1.63 14.87 -6.99
N ALA A 35 -2.20 15.81 -6.25
CA ALA A 35 -2.88 15.48 -4.99
C ALA A 35 -3.98 14.43 -5.17
N GLY A 36 -4.74 14.50 -6.27
CA GLY A 36 -5.76 13.52 -6.59
C GLY A 36 -5.18 12.13 -6.87
N ASP A 37 -4.00 12.08 -7.50
CA ASP A 37 -3.31 10.81 -7.75
C ASP A 37 -2.78 10.20 -6.44
N VAL A 38 -2.29 11.03 -5.52
CA VAL A 38 -1.85 10.57 -4.21
C VAL A 38 -3.03 9.98 -3.43
N ALA A 39 -4.18 10.65 -3.44
CA ALA A 39 -5.39 10.13 -2.82
C ALA A 39 -5.84 8.81 -3.45
N ARG A 40 -5.73 8.68 -4.76
CA ARG A 40 -6.06 7.46 -5.49
C ARG A 40 -5.13 6.31 -5.13
N ALA A 41 -3.83 6.59 -4.96
CA ALA A 41 -2.86 5.59 -4.49
C ALA A 41 -3.19 5.11 -3.08
N ALA A 42 -3.59 6.00 -2.18
CA ALA A 42 -4.01 5.63 -0.84
C ALA A 42 -5.23 4.70 -0.88
N GLN A 43 -6.21 4.99 -1.72
CA GLN A 43 -7.39 4.13 -1.88
C GLN A 43 -7.03 2.77 -2.48
N TRP A 44 -6.10 2.74 -3.42
CA TRP A 44 -5.63 1.49 -4.00
C TRP A 44 -5.04 0.57 -2.92
N ILE A 45 -4.18 1.13 -2.06
CA ILE A 45 -3.57 0.37 -0.95
C ILE A 45 -4.63 -0.09 0.05
N ALA A 46 -5.55 0.80 0.43
CA ALA A 46 -6.61 0.45 1.37
C ALA A 46 -7.47 -0.69 0.83
N SER A 47 -7.85 -0.63 -0.44
CA SER A 47 -8.63 -1.70 -1.09
C SER A 47 -7.86 -3.01 -1.15
N HIS A 48 -6.57 -2.94 -1.46
CA HIS A 48 -5.70 -4.12 -1.51
C HIS A 48 -5.59 -4.80 -0.15
N LEU A 49 -5.36 -4.03 0.91
CA LEU A 49 -5.27 -4.56 2.25
C LEU A 49 -6.62 -5.08 2.76
N GLN A 50 -7.71 -4.40 2.43
CA GLN A 50 -9.04 -4.85 2.79
C GLN A 50 -9.36 -6.21 2.15
N ALA A 51 -8.99 -6.40 0.90
CA ALA A 51 -9.18 -7.68 0.20
C ALA A 51 -8.38 -8.82 0.87
N LEU A 52 -7.29 -8.50 1.55
CA LEU A 52 -6.49 -9.46 2.31
C LEU A 52 -7.05 -9.76 3.71
N GLY A 53 -8.13 -9.08 4.11
CA GLY A 53 -8.77 -9.31 5.41
C GLY A 53 -8.38 -8.32 6.50
N PHE A 54 -7.63 -7.26 6.16
CA PHE A 54 -7.31 -6.22 7.13
C PHE A 54 -8.51 -5.30 7.37
N ALA A 55 -8.67 -4.84 8.60
CA ALA A 55 -9.55 -3.72 8.90
C ALA A 55 -8.81 -2.44 8.50
N THR A 56 -9.26 -1.78 7.45
CA THR A 56 -8.53 -0.65 6.85
C THR A 56 -9.27 0.67 7.02
N ARG A 57 -8.49 1.73 7.11
CA ARG A 57 -9.00 3.08 7.22
C ARG A 57 -8.08 4.04 6.49
N VAL A 58 -8.67 5.01 5.79
CA VAL A 58 -7.94 6.11 5.15
C VAL A 58 -8.26 7.37 5.96
N ASP A 59 -7.27 7.86 6.69
CA ASP A 59 -7.43 9.02 7.56
C ASP A 59 -6.94 10.28 6.83
N PRO A 60 -7.81 11.29 6.68
CA PRO A 60 -7.38 12.55 6.07
C PRO A 60 -6.41 13.31 6.97
N THR A 61 -5.51 14.07 6.36
CA THR A 61 -4.63 15.01 7.04
C THR A 61 -4.72 16.36 6.33
N GLU A 62 -3.98 17.33 6.82
CA GLU A 62 -3.88 18.63 6.14
C GLU A 62 -3.26 18.53 4.74
N ARG A 63 -2.54 17.45 4.47
CA ARG A 63 -1.88 17.22 3.17
C ARG A 63 -2.41 15.95 2.52
N HIS A 64 -1.71 14.84 2.72
CA HIS A 64 -2.04 13.57 2.09
C HIS A 64 -2.59 12.58 3.13
N PRO A 65 -3.50 11.69 2.72
CA PRO A 65 -4.10 10.77 3.68
C PRO A 65 -3.13 9.72 4.18
N ILE A 66 -3.39 9.21 5.37
CA ILE A 66 -2.68 8.09 5.97
C ILE A 66 -3.55 6.85 5.85
N VAL A 67 -2.96 5.76 5.37
CA VAL A 67 -3.63 4.46 5.32
C VAL A 67 -3.25 3.67 6.56
N ARG A 68 -4.27 3.19 7.28
CA ARG A 68 -4.10 2.33 8.46
C ARG A 68 -4.79 1.01 8.21
N ALA A 69 -4.14 -0.08 8.61
CA ALA A 69 -4.70 -1.41 8.47
C ALA A 69 -4.28 -2.27 9.66
N ASP A 70 -5.24 -2.95 10.25
CA ASP A 70 -5.03 -3.81 11.40
C ASP A 70 -5.44 -5.24 11.08
N TRP A 71 -4.62 -6.20 11.49
CA TRP A 71 -4.96 -7.60 11.49
C TRP A 71 -4.54 -8.19 12.84
N LEU A 72 -5.49 -8.30 13.75
CA LEU A 72 -5.25 -8.69 15.15
C LEU A 72 -5.95 -10.00 15.49
N GLN A 73 -5.94 -10.96 14.56
CA GLN A 73 -6.70 -12.20 14.68
C GLN A 73 -5.85 -13.37 15.24
N ALA A 74 -4.72 -13.08 15.84
CA ALA A 74 -3.88 -14.07 16.50
C ALA A 74 -3.75 -13.74 18.00
N PRO A 75 -4.77 -14.06 18.82
CA PRO A 75 -4.76 -13.73 20.26
C PRO A 75 -3.54 -14.30 20.94
N GLY A 76 -2.91 -13.51 21.80
CA GLY A 76 -1.73 -13.93 22.54
C GLY A 76 -0.42 -13.88 21.78
N ALA A 77 -0.45 -13.68 20.46
CA ALA A 77 0.76 -13.51 19.65
C ALA A 77 1.25 -12.06 19.69
N PRO A 78 2.55 -11.82 19.53
CA PRO A 78 3.08 -10.45 19.42
C PRO A 78 2.51 -9.73 18.20
N THR A 79 2.33 -8.41 18.32
CA THR A 79 1.91 -7.56 17.22
C THR A 79 3.12 -6.92 16.56
N VAL A 80 3.19 -7.02 15.24
CA VAL A 80 4.24 -6.39 14.43
C VAL A 80 3.67 -5.14 13.80
N LEU A 81 4.34 -4.00 13.99
CA LEU A 81 3.99 -2.76 13.31
C LEU A 81 4.85 -2.62 12.06
N CYS A 82 4.19 -2.54 10.90
CA CYS A 82 4.84 -2.27 9.63
C CYS A 82 4.59 -0.82 9.24
N TYR A 83 5.64 -0.12 8.82
CA TYR A 83 5.56 1.25 8.34
C TYR A 83 6.17 1.35 6.96
N ALA A 84 5.48 2.05 6.06
CA ALA A 84 5.97 2.30 4.70
C ALA A 84 5.32 3.58 4.17
N HIS A 85 5.89 4.11 3.10
CA HIS A 85 5.27 5.21 2.36
C HIS A 85 4.71 4.70 1.03
N TYR A 86 3.74 5.45 0.47
CA TYR A 86 3.08 5.05 -0.78
C TYR A 86 3.25 6.06 -1.92
N ASP A 87 3.92 7.17 -1.65
CA ASP A 87 4.18 8.17 -2.68
C ASP A 87 5.44 7.82 -3.49
N VAL A 88 5.60 8.50 -4.60
CA VAL A 88 6.77 8.40 -5.45
C VAL A 88 7.40 9.77 -5.67
N GLN A 89 8.67 9.79 -6.01
CA GLN A 89 9.35 11.01 -6.36
C GLN A 89 9.03 11.41 -7.81
N PRO A 90 9.20 12.70 -8.18
CA PRO A 90 9.08 13.10 -9.57
C PRO A 90 10.06 12.32 -10.44
N PRO A 91 9.63 11.87 -11.63
CA PRO A 91 10.55 11.18 -12.53
C PRO A 91 11.64 12.14 -13.03
N GLU A 92 12.84 11.65 -13.13
CA GLU A 92 13.93 12.43 -13.71
C GLU A 92 13.80 12.46 -15.23
N PRO A 93 14.20 13.56 -15.89
CA PRO A 93 14.27 13.58 -17.35
C PRO A 93 15.27 12.54 -17.84
N LEU A 94 14.88 11.77 -18.85
CA LEU A 94 15.73 10.78 -19.48
C LEU A 94 16.56 11.42 -20.61
#